data_865249c450213abbfc14cd89e5f25ae7
#
_entry.id   865249c450213abbfc14cd89e5f25ae7
#
_cell.length_a   1.000
_cell.length_b   1.000
_cell.length_c   1.000
_cell.angle_alpha   90.00
_cell.angle_beta   90.00
_cell.angle_gamma   90.00
#
_symmetry.space_group_name_H-M   'P 1'
#
loop_
_entity.id
_entity.type
_entity.pdbx_description
1 polymer ?
#
loop_
_entity_poly.entity_id
_entity_poly.type
_entity_poly.pdbx_seq_one_letter_code
_entity_poly.pdbx_strand_id
1 'polypeptide(L)'
;LLHQLRSAATLPGQPPLWLWAPSGQGKSHLLQAAVALADESSRRAAYLPLDSSPPLPAGVLEGMGTLALVCLDDLQVVTGQPEWERALFRLHEELRNNAGNLVVASRVPPAETPIGLADLASRLKSGTTFRVQALDDEGRLRALQLRARFRGFELPDETGRYLLARVGRGVGELFQLLDEL
;
A
#
# COMPACT_ATOMS: atom_id res chain seq x y z
N LEU A 1 8.06 1.22 -10.55
CA LEU A 1 7.06 1.18 -9.49
C LEU A 1 5.72 1.74 -9.97
N LEU A 2 5.59 3.06 -10.25
CA LEU A 2 4.29 3.68 -10.58
C LEU A 2 3.59 3.03 -11.77
N HIS A 3 4.33 2.64 -12.81
CA HIS A 3 3.78 1.89 -13.94
C HIS A 3 3.16 0.55 -13.49
N GLN A 4 3.86 -0.22 -12.66
CA GLN A 4 3.37 -1.52 -12.17
C GLN A 4 2.14 -1.37 -11.25
N LEU A 5 2.13 -0.35 -10.37
CA LEU A 5 0.94 -0.05 -9.57
C LEU A 5 -0.26 0.33 -10.43
N ARG A 6 -0.03 1.15 -11.46
CA ARG A 6 -1.07 1.51 -12.42
C ARG A 6 -1.59 0.27 -13.16
N SER A 7 -0.68 -0.59 -13.63
CA SER A 7 -1.08 -1.87 -14.26
C SER A 7 -1.88 -2.75 -13.31
N ALA A 8 -1.47 -2.88 -12.05
CA ALA A 8 -2.21 -3.64 -11.04
C ALA A 8 -3.61 -3.05 -10.78
N ALA A 9 -3.77 -1.73 -10.84
CA ALA A 9 -5.04 -1.07 -10.66
C ALA A 9 -5.98 -1.23 -11.87
N THR A 10 -5.44 -1.16 -13.10
CA THR A 10 -6.27 -1.03 -14.32
C THR A 10 -6.36 -2.28 -15.19
N LEU A 11 -5.42 -3.23 -15.06
CA LEU A 11 -5.37 -4.44 -15.86
C LEU A 11 -5.61 -5.68 -14.99
N PRO A 12 -6.30 -6.72 -15.53
CA PRO A 12 -6.52 -7.97 -14.79
C PRO A 12 -5.28 -8.88 -14.80
N GLY A 13 -5.20 -9.80 -13.83
CA GLY A 13 -4.27 -10.93 -13.84
C GLY A 13 -2.79 -10.55 -13.76
N GLN A 14 -2.46 -9.43 -13.10
CA GLN A 14 -1.07 -9.02 -12.93
C GLN A 14 -0.38 -9.87 -11.85
N PRO A 15 0.94 -10.12 -11.97
CA PRO A 15 1.70 -10.77 -10.91
C PRO A 15 1.58 -10.01 -9.59
N PRO A 16 1.70 -10.69 -8.43
CA PRO A 16 1.73 -10.03 -7.14
C PRO A 16 2.79 -8.92 -7.09
N LEU A 17 2.46 -7.81 -6.47
CA LEU A 17 3.37 -6.69 -6.31
C LEU A 17 3.69 -6.49 -4.84
N TRP A 18 4.99 -6.48 -4.49
CA TRP A 18 5.45 -6.27 -3.14
C TRP A 18 6.20 -4.94 -3.02
N LEU A 19 5.65 -4.04 -2.22
CA LEU A 19 6.30 -2.78 -1.87
C LEU A 19 6.94 -2.89 -0.49
N TRP A 20 8.18 -2.43 -0.35
CA TRP A 20 8.79 -2.39 0.97
C TRP A 20 9.58 -1.11 1.19
N ALA A 21 9.55 -0.60 2.41
CA ALA A 21 10.34 0.51 2.90
C ALA A 21 10.10 0.70 4.40
N PRO A 22 10.98 1.35 5.14
CA PRO A 22 10.71 1.82 6.49
C PRO A 22 9.39 2.61 6.60
N SER A 23 8.90 2.81 7.81
CA SER A 23 7.68 3.61 8.04
C SER A 23 7.83 5.04 7.50
N GLY A 24 6.72 5.68 7.13
CA GLY A 24 6.71 7.06 6.66
C GLY A 24 7.18 7.30 5.22
N GLN A 25 7.50 6.25 4.45
CA GLN A 25 7.99 6.36 3.08
C GLN A 25 6.89 6.37 1.99
N GLY A 26 5.63 6.56 2.39
CA GLY A 26 4.52 6.72 1.44
C GLY A 26 3.92 5.42 0.89
N LYS A 27 4.25 4.23 1.44
CA LYS A 27 3.67 2.94 1.00
C LYS A 27 2.14 2.96 1.02
N SER A 28 1.55 3.34 2.16
CA SER A 28 0.09 3.40 2.36
C SER A 28 -0.58 4.32 1.34
N HIS A 29 0.02 5.48 1.06
CA HIS A 29 -0.51 6.40 0.04
C HIS A 29 -0.47 5.80 -1.37
N LEU A 30 0.59 5.05 -1.69
CA LEU A 30 0.68 4.36 -2.98
C LEU A 30 -0.39 3.28 -3.12
N LEU A 31 -0.66 2.51 -2.05
CA LEU A 31 -1.71 1.51 -2.03
C LEU A 31 -3.11 2.14 -2.16
N GLN A 32 -3.38 3.20 -1.39
CA GLN A 32 -4.64 3.95 -1.45
C GLN A 32 -4.86 4.58 -2.84
N ALA A 33 -3.81 5.16 -3.44
CA ALA A 33 -3.87 5.69 -4.79
C ALA A 33 -4.15 4.60 -5.85
N ALA A 34 -3.61 3.39 -5.66
CA ALA A 34 -3.90 2.27 -6.55
C ALA A 34 -5.37 1.82 -6.45
N VAL A 35 -5.93 1.79 -5.23
CA VAL A 35 -7.36 1.49 -5.01
C VAL A 35 -8.24 2.56 -5.65
N ALA A 36 -7.96 3.83 -5.41
CA ALA A 36 -8.72 4.94 -6.02
C ALA A 36 -8.71 4.86 -7.55
N LEU A 37 -7.55 4.57 -8.15
CA LEU A 37 -7.43 4.41 -9.61
C LEU A 37 -8.20 3.18 -10.14
N ALA A 38 -8.26 2.09 -9.37
CA ALA A 38 -9.07 0.93 -9.73
C ALA A 38 -10.56 1.29 -9.72
N ASP A 39 -11.04 2.00 -8.69
CA ASP A 39 -12.43 2.45 -8.58
C ASP A 39 -12.80 3.42 -9.72
N GLU A 40 -11.94 4.38 -10.06
CA GLU A 40 -12.09 5.25 -11.23
C GLU A 40 -12.21 4.45 -12.55
N SER A 41 -11.54 3.29 -12.60
CA SER A 41 -11.58 2.36 -13.73
C SER A 41 -12.74 1.36 -13.64
N SER A 42 -13.72 1.59 -12.75
CA SER A 42 -14.86 0.71 -12.49
C SER A 42 -14.47 -0.71 -12.07
N ARG A 43 -13.32 -0.86 -11.42
CA ARG A 43 -12.80 -2.12 -10.89
C ARG A 43 -12.91 -2.11 -9.36
N ARG A 44 -13.70 -3.03 -8.80
CA ARG A 44 -13.87 -3.12 -7.34
C ARG A 44 -12.54 -3.44 -6.67
N ALA A 45 -12.13 -2.62 -5.71
CA ALA A 45 -10.87 -2.74 -5.02
C ALA A 45 -11.04 -2.61 -3.50
N ALA A 46 -10.08 -3.12 -2.74
CA ALA A 46 -10.02 -2.96 -1.29
C ALA A 46 -8.61 -2.58 -0.83
N TYR A 47 -8.54 -1.67 0.14
CA TYR A 47 -7.35 -1.37 0.93
C TYR A 47 -7.58 -1.84 2.36
N LEU A 48 -6.65 -2.66 2.88
CA LEU A 48 -6.73 -3.21 4.22
C LEU A 48 -5.43 -2.91 4.99
N PRO A 49 -5.46 -2.02 5.99
CA PRO A 49 -4.37 -1.82 6.93
C PRO A 49 -4.37 -2.95 7.97
N LEU A 50 -3.27 -3.72 8.02
CA LEU A 50 -3.17 -4.88 8.92
C LEU A 50 -2.68 -4.51 10.33
N ASP A 51 -2.16 -3.28 10.52
CA ASP A 51 -1.74 -2.74 11.82
C ASP A 51 -2.86 -2.00 12.57
N SER A 52 -4.12 -2.32 12.27
CA SER A 52 -5.30 -1.70 12.87
C SER A 52 -5.43 -2.01 14.38
N SER A 53 -6.08 -1.09 15.10
CA SER A 53 -6.45 -1.27 16.50
C SER A 53 -7.97 -1.10 16.68
N PRO A 54 -8.72 -2.12 17.16
CA PRO A 54 -8.23 -3.45 17.55
C PRO A 54 -7.73 -4.28 16.37
N PRO A 55 -6.90 -5.34 16.62
CA PRO A 55 -6.40 -6.22 15.56
C PRO A 55 -7.53 -6.89 14.80
N LEU A 56 -7.40 -6.97 13.47
CA LEU A 56 -8.36 -7.65 12.63
C LEU A 56 -8.21 -9.17 12.73
N PRO A 57 -9.30 -9.95 12.64
CA PRO A 57 -9.22 -11.41 12.50
C PRO A 57 -8.87 -11.77 11.05
N ALA A 58 -8.21 -12.93 10.85
CA ALA A 58 -7.85 -13.40 9.50
C ALA A 58 -9.06 -13.61 8.57
N GLY A 59 -10.23 -13.87 9.14
CA GLY A 59 -11.50 -13.98 8.41
C GLY A 59 -11.92 -12.72 7.65
N VAL A 60 -11.32 -11.56 7.95
CA VAL A 60 -11.59 -10.31 7.18
C VAL A 60 -11.25 -10.47 5.69
N LEU A 61 -10.37 -11.40 5.33
CA LEU A 61 -9.99 -11.68 3.94
C LEU A 61 -11.05 -12.49 3.17
N GLU A 62 -12.04 -13.08 3.85
CA GLU A 62 -13.07 -13.88 3.20
C GLU A 62 -13.91 -13.03 2.23
N GLY A 63 -14.09 -13.56 1.01
CA GLY A 63 -14.81 -12.88 -0.06
C GLY A 63 -14.01 -11.84 -0.84
N MET A 64 -12.84 -11.42 -0.35
CA MET A 64 -12.00 -10.44 -1.07
C MET A 64 -11.40 -11.01 -2.37
N GLY A 65 -11.33 -12.33 -2.50
CA GLY A 65 -10.86 -12.98 -3.74
C GLY A 65 -11.72 -12.73 -4.97
N THR A 66 -12.92 -12.13 -4.81
CA THR A 66 -13.79 -11.71 -5.92
C THR A 66 -13.50 -10.29 -6.41
N LEU A 67 -12.63 -9.55 -5.72
CA LEU A 67 -12.26 -8.19 -6.08
C LEU A 67 -11.25 -8.17 -7.23
N ALA A 68 -11.23 -7.06 -7.95
CA ALA A 68 -10.27 -6.85 -9.04
C ALA A 68 -8.89 -6.45 -8.52
N LEU A 69 -8.82 -5.83 -7.33
CA LEU A 69 -7.58 -5.46 -6.67
C LEU A 69 -7.73 -5.56 -5.15
N VAL A 70 -6.76 -6.18 -4.49
CA VAL A 70 -6.62 -6.16 -3.03
C VAL A 70 -5.25 -5.60 -2.67
N CYS A 71 -5.24 -4.55 -1.85
CA CYS A 71 -4.04 -3.92 -1.31
C CYS A 71 -3.95 -4.18 0.20
N LEU A 72 -2.91 -4.90 0.63
CA LEU A 72 -2.65 -5.22 2.04
C LEU A 72 -1.47 -4.40 2.54
N ASP A 73 -1.68 -3.57 3.56
CA ASP A 73 -0.63 -2.75 4.15
C ASP A 73 -0.10 -3.34 5.45
N ASP A 74 1.17 -3.08 5.75
CA ASP A 74 1.89 -3.56 6.94
C ASP A 74 1.85 -5.10 7.11
N LEU A 75 2.05 -5.85 6.03
CA LEU A 75 1.98 -7.32 5.97
C LEU A 75 2.80 -8.01 7.08
N GLN A 76 3.92 -7.43 7.51
CA GLN A 76 4.78 -7.99 8.56
C GLN A 76 4.07 -8.15 9.92
N VAL A 77 2.94 -7.50 10.13
CA VAL A 77 2.17 -7.60 11.40
C VAL A 77 1.51 -8.97 11.55
N VAL A 78 1.16 -9.60 10.43
CA VAL A 78 0.40 -10.86 10.41
C VAL A 78 1.22 -12.06 9.93
N THR A 79 2.41 -11.86 9.37
CA THR A 79 3.30 -12.95 8.97
C THR A 79 3.82 -13.71 10.19
N GLY A 80 4.06 -15.02 10.05
CA GLY A 80 4.39 -15.91 11.17
C GLY A 80 3.17 -16.38 11.95
N GLN A 81 1.96 -15.88 11.64
CA GLN A 81 0.71 -16.35 12.25
C GLN A 81 0.03 -17.37 11.31
N PRO A 82 -0.08 -18.65 11.69
CA PRO A 82 -0.54 -19.70 10.77
C PRO A 82 -1.97 -19.50 10.22
N GLU A 83 -2.84 -18.86 11.00
CA GLU A 83 -4.20 -18.55 10.58
C GLU A 83 -4.21 -17.52 9.44
N TRP A 84 -3.46 -16.43 9.61
CA TRP A 84 -3.30 -15.38 8.63
C TRP A 84 -2.63 -15.89 7.35
N GLU A 85 -1.57 -16.70 7.49
CA GLU A 85 -0.85 -17.22 6.32
C GLU A 85 -1.72 -18.14 5.48
N ARG A 86 -2.57 -18.98 6.12
CA ARG A 86 -3.56 -19.78 5.40
C ARG A 86 -4.63 -18.93 4.72
N ALA A 87 -5.10 -17.87 5.37
CA ALA A 87 -6.07 -16.96 4.78
C ALA A 87 -5.49 -16.18 3.60
N LEU A 88 -4.25 -15.68 3.72
CA LEU A 88 -3.50 -15.01 2.65
C LEU A 88 -3.23 -15.93 1.45
N PHE A 89 -2.90 -17.20 1.71
CA PHE A 89 -2.72 -18.18 0.64
C PHE A 89 -4.03 -18.41 -0.13
N ARG A 90 -5.15 -18.60 0.57
CA ARG A 90 -6.47 -18.72 -0.06
C ARG A 90 -6.82 -17.47 -0.88
N LEU A 91 -6.66 -16.29 -0.30
CA LEU A 91 -6.90 -15.03 -1.00
C LEU A 91 -6.10 -14.93 -2.30
N HIS A 92 -4.80 -15.26 -2.25
CA HIS A 92 -3.95 -15.24 -3.43
C HIS A 92 -4.46 -16.19 -4.53
N GLU A 93 -4.82 -17.44 -4.17
CA GLU A 93 -5.34 -18.41 -5.13
C GLU A 93 -6.71 -17.98 -5.72
N GLU A 94 -7.59 -17.42 -4.89
CA GLU A 94 -8.89 -16.90 -5.35
C GLU A 94 -8.70 -15.71 -6.31
N LEU A 95 -7.85 -14.74 -5.97
CA LEU A 95 -7.54 -13.61 -6.85
C LEU A 95 -6.96 -14.11 -8.17
N ARG A 96 -6.00 -15.04 -8.14
CA ARG A 96 -5.43 -15.60 -9.35
C ARG A 96 -6.48 -16.26 -10.24
N ASN A 97 -7.39 -17.03 -9.66
CA ASN A 97 -8.46 -17.73 -10.39
C ASN A 97 -9.49 -16.75 -11.01
N ASN A 98 -9.70 -15.61 -10.36
CA ASN A 98 -10.63 -14.57 -10.79
C ASN A 98 -9.95 -13.43 -11.59
N ALA A 99 -8.68 -13.61 -11.99
CA ALA A 99 -7.87 -12.57 -12.63
C ALA A 99 -7.81 -11.25 -11.84
N GLY A 100 -7.97 -11.32 -10.52
CA GLY A 100 -7.73 -10.23 -9.59
C GLY A 100 -6.24 -10.04 -9.31
N ASN A 101 -5.90 -8.91 -8.72
CA ASN A 101 -4.53 -8.52 -8.45
C ASN A 101 -4.28 -8.35 -6.94
N LEU A 102 -3.07 -8.69 -6.50
CA LEU A 102 -2.63 -8.53 -5.12
C LEU A 102 -1.44 -7.57 -5.05
N VAL A 103 -1.57 -6.53 -4.24
CA VAL A 103 -0.47 -5.64 -3.88
C VAL A 103 -0.27 -5.69 -2.38
N VAL A 104 0.94 -5.97 -1.94
CA VAL A 104 1.28 -6.00 -0.51
C VAL A 104 2.34 -4.96 -0.17
N ALA A 105 2.28 -4.39 1.03
CA ALA A 105 3.31 -3.51 1.54
C ALA A 105 3.85 -4.01 2.88
N SER A 106 5.15 -3.83 3.12
CA SER A 106 5.83 -4.19 4.36
C SER A 106 6.93 -3.21 4.72
N ARG A 107 7.43 -3.30 5.97
CA ARG A 107 8.57 -2.47 6.44
C ARG A 107 9.92 -3.05 6.05
N VAL A 108 9.97 -4.34 5.76
CA VAL A 108 11.17 -5.09 5.42
C VAL A 108 11.01 -5.81 4.08
N PRO A 109 12.11 -6.16 3.40
CA PRO A 109 12.01 -6.87 2.13
C PRO A 109 11.44 -8.28 2.31
N PRO A 110 10.92 -8.92 1.22
CA PRO A 110 10.38 -10.28 1.28
C PRO A 110 11.34 -11.32 1.86
N ALA A 111 12.64 -11.14 1.67
CA ALA A 111 13.67 -12.07 2.19
C ALA A 111 13.75 -12.05 3.72
N GLU A 112 13.45 -10.92 4.34
CA GLU A 112 13.50 -10.71 5.80
C GLU A 112 12.14 -10.88 6.47
N THR A 113 11.07 -11.06 5.68
CA THR A 113 9.71 -11.24 6.20
C THR A 113 9.52 -12.70 6.60
N PRO A 114 9.24 -13.01 7.88
CA PRO A 114 9.08 -14.38 8.36
C PRO A 114 7.73 -14.94 7.89
N ILE A 115 7.73 -15.75 6.84
CA ILE A 115 6.54 -16.47 6.34
C ILE A 115 6.79 -17.95 6.56
N GLY A 116 6.00 -18.58 7.45
CA GLY A 116 6.13 -19.99 7.80
C GLY A 116 5.56 -20.92 6.74
N LEU A 117 4.51 -20.51 6.02
CA LEU A 117 3.89 -21.29 4.95
C LEU A 117 4.73 -21.13 3.65
N ALA A 118 5.51 -22.16 3.30
CA ALA A 118 6.45 -22.15 2.17
C ALA A 118 5.76 -21.82 0.83
N ASP A 119 4.54 -22.35 0.60
CA ASP A 119 3.76 -22.08 -0.61
C ASP A 119 3.36 -20.61 -0.73
N LEU A 120 2.90 -19.98 0.37
CA LEU A 120 2.60 -18.54 0.40
C LEU A 120 3.87 -17.72 0.13
N ALA A 121 4.98 -18.05 0.79
CA ALA A 121 6.26 -17.38 0.59
C ALA A 121 6.71 -17.44 -0.88
N SER A 122 6.59 -18.60 -1.51
CA SER A 122 6.91 -18.80 -2.93
C SER A 122 6.02 -17.94 -3.83
N ARG A 123 4.71 -17.93 -3.59
CA ARG A 123 3.73 -17.15 -4.38
C ARG A 123 3.99 -15.64 -4.28
N LEU A 124 4.14 -15.13 -3.09
CA LEU A 124 4.38 -13.69 -2.89
C LEU A 124 5.74 -13.26 -3.44
N LYS A 125 6.77 -14.10 -3.31
CA LYS A 125 8.12 -13.81 -3.84
C LYS A 125 8.24 -13.98 -5.35
N SER A 126 7.33 -14.69 -6.00
CA SER A 126 7.32 -14.84 -7.48
C SER A 126 6.90 -13.57 -8.21
N GLY A 127 6.30 -12.62 -7.51
CA GLY A 127 5.90 -11.34 -8.06
C GLY A 127 7.03 -10.33 -8.16
N THR A 128 6.68 -9.09 -8.46
CA THR A 128 7.66 -8.00 -8.58
C THR A 128 7.81 -7.27 -7.24
N THR A 129 9.06 -7.09 -6.81
CA THR A 129 9.38 -6.40 -5.55
C THR A 129 9.99 -5.03 -5.82
N PHE A 130 9.49 -4.00 -5.13
CA PHE A 130 10.05 -2.65 -5.19
C PHE A 130 10.36 -2.12 -3.80
N ARG A 131 11.55 -1.54 -3.66
CA ARG A 131 11.85 -0.64 -2.55
C ARG A 131 11.27 0.73 -2.84
N VAL A 132 10.39 1.22 -1.98
CA VAL A 132 9.88 2.60 -2.07
C VAL A 132 10.98 3.52 -1.54
N GLN A 133 11.41 4.47 -2.36
CA GLN A 133 12.40 5.46 -1.97
C GLN A 133 11.71 6.64 -1.28
N ALA A 134 12.37 7.18 -0.25
CA ALA A 134 11.94 8.43 0.35
C ALA A 134 11.89 9.54 -0.69
N LEU A 135 10.89 10.37 -0.61
CA LEU A 135 10.90 11.62 -1.35
C LEU A 135 12.01 12.52 -0.79
N ASP A 136 12.76 13.15 -1.67
CA ASP A 136 13.64 14.26 -1.31
C ASP A 136 12.81 15.49 -0.88
N ASP A 137 13.46 16.55 -0.42
CA ASP A 137 12.78 17.74 0.08
C ASP A 137 11.91 18.42 -0.99
N GLU A 138 12.35 18.40 -2.23
CA GLU A 138 11.59 18.91 -3.37
C GLU A 138 10.36 18.03 -3.68
N GLY A 139 10.52 16.72 -3.62
CA GLY A 139 9.43 15.76 -3.79
C GLY A 139 8.39 15.89 -2.67
N ARG A 140 8.84 16.08 -1.43
CA ARG A 140 7.97 16.33 -0.28
C ARG A 140 7.18 17.63 -0.42
N LEU A 141 7.83 18.70 -0.85
CA LEU A 141 7.19 19.98 -1.11
C LEU A 141 6.10 19.84 -2.17
N ARG A 142 6.43 19.20 -3.29
CA ARG A 142 5.45 18.95 -4.35
C ARG A 142 4.26 18.09 -3.89
N ALA A 143 4.51 17.08 -3.07
CA ALA A 143 3.45 16.25 -2.52
C ALA A 143 2.52 17.05 -1.60
N LEU A 144 3.06 17.94 -0.74
CA LEU A 144 2.28 18.85 0.09
C LEU A 144 1.44 19.82 -0.73
N GLN A 145 2.03 20.43 -1.75
CA GLN A 145 1.34 21.36 -2.64
C GLN A 145 0.20 20.66 -3.41
N LEU A 146 0.44 19.45 -3.88
CA LEU A 146 -0.59 18.64 -4.52
C LEU A 146 -1.74 18.34 -3.56
N ARG A 147 -1.44 17.95 -2.31
CA ARG A 147 -2.46 17.69 -1.28
C ARG A 147 -3.27 18.95 -0.97
N ALA A 148 -2.61 20.11 -0.82
CA ALA A 148 -3.27 21.40 -0.60
C ALA A 148 -4.23 21.75 -1.73
N ARG A 149 -3.81 21.54 -2.98
CA ARG A 149 -4.69 21.76 -4.17
C ARG A 149 -5.92 20.85 -4.18
N PHE A 150 -5.76 19.57 -3.79
CA PHE A 150 -6.90 18.66 -3.64
C PHE A 150 -7.89 19.13 -2.56
N ARG A 151 -7.41 19.90 -1.58
CA ARG A 151 -8.22 20.50 -0.52
C ARG A 151 -8.79 21.88 -0.93
N GLY A 152 -8.47 22.39 -2.12
CA GLY A 152 -8.99 23.63 -2.65
C GLY A 152 -8.20 24.88 -2.28
N PHE A 153 -6.97 24.76 -1.77
CA PHE A 153 -6.11 25.91 -1.47
C PHE A 153 -4.71 25.75 -2.08
N GLU A 154 -4.04 26.89 -2.27
CA GLU A 154 -2.65 26.92 -2.72
C GLU A 154 -1.71 27.01 -1.54
N LEU A 155 -0.64 26.19 -1.57
CA LEU A 155 0.44 26.23 -0.60
C LEU A 155 1.69 26.86 -1.24
N PRO A 156 2.05 28.10 -0.87
CA PRO A 156 3.26 28.74 -1.37
C PRO A 156 4.53 27.95 -0.98
N ASP A 157 5.57 28.02 -1.82
CA ASP A 157 6.83 27.31 -1.61
C ASP A 157 7.45 27.60 -0.25
N GLU A 158 7.47 28.88 0.14
CA GLU A 158 8.03 29.33 1.42
C GLU A 158 7.30 28.69 2.60
N THR A 159 5.97 28.69 2.59
CA THR A 159 5.13 28.06 3.62
C THR A 159 5.34 26.56 3.63
N GLY A 160 5.40 25.92 2.47
CA GLY A 160 5.64 24.48 2.35
C GLY A 160 7.02 24.11 2.91
N ARG A 161 8.07 24.84 2.58
CA ARG A 161 9.42 24.61 3.13
C ARG A 161 9.49 24.85 4.65
N TYR A 162 8.79 25.86 5.14
CA TYR A 162 8.68 26.11 6.57
C TYR A 162 8.02 24.93 7.34
N LEU A 163 6.92 24.39 6.78
CA LEU A 163 6.24 23.21 7.34
C LEU A 163 7.16 21.99 7.34
N LEU A 164 7.85 21.73 6.21
CA LEU A 164 8.81 20.62 6.09
C LEU A 164 9.97 20.71 7.10
N ALA A 165 10.40 21.91 7.45
CA ALA A 165 11.48 22.13 8.42
C ALA A 165 11.03 21.91 9.89
N ARG A 166 9.72 22.05 10.18
CA ARG A 166 9.20 21.98 11.56
C ARG A 166 8.50 20.67 11.89
N VAL A 167 7.83 20.07 10.92
CA VAL A 167 7.15 18.80 11.10
C VAL A 167 8.10 17.68 10.70
N GLY A 168 8.21 16.64 11.51
CA GLY A 168 9.18 15.56 11.34
C GLY A 168 9.25 14.98 9.92
N ARG A 169 10.20 14.11 9.66
CA ARG A 169 10.56 13.63 8.30
C ARG A 169 9.50 12.75 7.59
N GLY A 170 8.35 12.49 8.23
CA GLY A 170 7.27 11.64 7.67
C GLY A 170 6.27 12.47 6.84
N VAL A 171 6.11 12.13 5.55
CA VAL A 171 5.09 12.76 4.68
C VAL A 171 3.67 12.56 5.23
N GLY A 172 3.43 11.46 5.97
CA GLY A 172 2.15 11.16 6.59
C GLY A 172 1.73 12.18 7.67
N GLU A 173 2.65 12.58 8.55
CA GLU A 173 2.40 13.60 9.58
C GLU A 173 2.07 14.97 8.96
N LEU A 174 2.76 15.29 7.86
CA LEU A 174 2.51 16.52 7.11
C LEU A 174 1.14 16.52 6.44
N PHE A 175 0.70 15.37 5.91
CA PHE A 175 -0.64 15.25 5.32
C PHE A 175 -1.73 15.34 6.38
N GLN A 176 -1.53 14.73 7.56
CA GLN A 176 -2.46 14.89 8.68
C GLN A 176 -2.60 16.36 9.10
N LEU A 177 -1.49 17.08 9.20
CA LEU A 177 -1.53 18.51 9.51
C LEU A 177 -2.33 19.32 8.47
N LEU A 178 -2.16 19.02 7.17
CA LEU A 178 -2.97 19.65 6.12
C LEU A 178 -4.44 19.23 6.15
N ASP A 179 -4.73 18.05 6.69
CA ASP A 179 -6.09 17.53 6.80
C ASP A 179 -6.85 18.14 7.99
N GLU A 180 -6.14 18.73 8.95
CA GLU A 180 -6.69 19.45 10.11
C GLU A 180 -6.95 20.96 9.84
N LEU A 181 -6.42 21.48 8.71
CA LEU A 181 -6.65 22.86 8.25
C LEU A 181 -7.90 22.96 7.36
#